data_caebf25efd9b19a920176908aa91b76d
#
_entry.id   caebf25efd9b19a920176908aa91b76d
#
_cell.length_a   1.000
_cell.length_b   1.000
_cell.length_c   1.000
_cell.angle_alpha   90.00
_cell.angle_beta   90.00
_cell.angle_gamma   90.00
#
_symmetry.space_group_name_H-M   'P 1'
#
loop_
_entity.id
_entity.type
_entity.pdbx_description
1 polymer ?
#
loop_
_entity_poly.entity_id
_entity_poly.type
_entity_poly.pdbx_seq_one_letter_code
_entity_poly.pdbx_strand_id
1 'polypeptide(L)'
;MDNNKYYRDGQLKESRSYKNNLRHGQWINYYKSGQIHYKQSYIDDKLHGKKVSYYQDGTLAFQGSFNFGKRDGHWIYFSDKGKIVKNILYKNGKLISS
;
A
#
# COMPACT_ATOMS: atom_id res chain seq x y z
N MET A 1 -1.38 -20.50 -11.75
CA MET A 1 -0.72 -20.81 -10.47
C MET A 1 -0.89 -19.64 -9.50
N ASP A 2 -1.26 -19.97 -8.26
CA ASP A 2 -1.50 -18.97 -7.23
C ASP A 2 -0.18 -18.54 -6.61
N ASN A 3 0.15 -17.23 -6.72
CA ASN A 3 1.37 -16.67 -6.15
C ASN A 3 1.11 -15.99 -4.81
N ASN A 4 -0.08 -16.18 -4.26
CA ASN A 4 -0.46 -15.56 -2.99
C ASN A 4 0.26 -16.21 -1.82
N LYS A 5 0.40 -15.47 -0.75
CA LYS A 5 0.96 -15.98 0.50
C LYS A 5 -0.14 -16.15 1.54
N TYR A 6 0.04 -17.15 2.41
CA TYR A 6 -0.95 -17.50 3.41
C TYR A 6 -0.31 -17.57 4.79
N TYR A 7 -1.09 -17.25 5.80
CA TYR A 7 -0.71 -17.52 7.19
C TYR A 7 -0.74 -19.01 7.43
N ARG A 8 -0.13 -19.44 8.55
CA ARG A 8 -0.04 -20.87 8.89
C ARG A 8 -1.41 -21.53 8.99
N ASP A 9 -2.43 -20.81 9.42
CA ASP A 9 -3.80 -21.31 9.56
C ASP A 9 -4.59 -21.36 8.25
N GLY A 10 -3.96 -20.99 7.14
CA GLY A 10 -4.58 -21.00 5.82
C GLY A 10 -5.22 -19.70 5.40
N GLN A 11 -5.28 -18.70 6.28
CA GLN A 11 -5.84 -17.41 5.91
C GLN A 11 -4.91 -16.67 4.97
N LEU A 12 -5.50 -15.90 4.05
CA LEU A 12 -4.74 -15.14 3.06
C LEU A 12 -3.92 -14.05 3.76
N LYS A 13 -2.62 -14.06 3.52
CA LYS A 13 -1.70 -13.06 4.06
C LYS A 13 -1.40 -11.98 3.04
N GLU A 14 -1.19 -12.36 1.79
CA GLU A 14 -0.81 -11.43 0.75
C GLU A 14 -1.34 -11.90 -0.59
N SER A 15 -2.04 -11.01 -1.29
CA SER A 15 -2.51 -11.25 -2.65
C SER A 15 -1.54 -10.58 -3.62
N ARG A 16 -0.99 -11.36 -4.54
CA ARG A 16 0.07 -10.93 -5.44
C ARG A 16 -0.38 -10.97 -6.88
N SER A 17 0.18 -10.09 -7.69
CA SER A 17 -0.11 -10.04 -9.12
C SER A 17 1.20 -9.87 -9.89
N TYR A 18 1.35 -10.63 -10.97
CA TYR A 18 2.56 -10.63 -11.80
C TYR A 18 2.20 -10.56 -13.27
N LYS A 19 3.11 -10.02 -14.05
CA LYS A 19 3.05 -10.03 -15.51
C LYS A 19 4.47 -10.24 -16.02
N ASN A 20 4.67 -11.29 -16.85
CA ASN A 20 5.98 -11.63 -17.39
C ASN A 20 7.06 -11.77 -16.30
N ASN A 21 6.67 -12.40 -15.15
CA ASN A 21 7.53 -12.64 -14.00
C ASN A 21 7.94 -11.38 -13.24
N LEU A 22 7.34 -10.23 -13.56
CA LEU A 22 7.56 -8.99 -12.85
C LEU A 22 6.33 -8.65 -12.03
N ARG A 23 6.51 -8.04 -10.87
CA ARG A 23 5.38 -7.56 -10.08
C ARG A 23 4.63 -6.54 -10.92
N HIS A 24 3.32 -6.74 -11.02
CA HIS A 24 2.48 -5.90 -11.87
C HIS A 24 1.05 -5.97 -11.39
N GLY A 25 0.39 -4.82 -11.27
CA GLY A 25 -0.97 -4.76 -10.78
C GLY A 25 -1.03 -4.61 -9.28
N GLN A 26 -2.18 -4.89 -8.71
CA GLN A 26 -2.44 -4.61 -7.30
C GLN A 26 -1.93 -5.74 -6.40
N TRP A 27 -1.27 -5.33 -5.31
CA TRP A 27 -0.80 -6.22 -4.25
C TRP A 27 -1.50 -5.82 -2.97
N ILE A 28 -2.11 -6.79 -2.30
CA ILE A 28 -2.87 -6.54 -1.08
C ILE A 28 -2.28 -7.36 0.05
N ASN A 29 -2.00 -6.70 1.17
CA ASN A 29 -1.53 -7.37 2.38
C ASN A 29 -2.67 -7.36 3.40
N TYR A 30 -2.83 -8.47 4.11
CA TYR A 30 -3.92 -8.64 5.07
C TYR A 30 -3.38 -8.83 6.47
N TYR A 31 -4.11 -8.29 7.43
CA TYR A 31 -3.89 -8.66 8.83
C TYR A 31 -4.36 -10.10 9.05
N LYS A 32 -3.89 -10.71 10.12
CA LYS A 32 -4.28 -12.07 10.45
C LYS A 32 -5.79 -12.21 10.66
N SER A 33 -6.46 -11.12 11.06
CA SER A 33 -7.92 -11.08 11.21
C SER A 33 -8.68 -11.21 9.90
N GLY A 34 -8.00 -11.07 8.76
CA GLY A 34 -8.63 -11.08 7.44
C GLY A 34 -8.89 -9.69 6.89
N GLN A 35 -8.72 -8.66 7.67
CA GLN A 35 -8.92 -7.30 7.19
C GLN A 35 -7.70 -6.83 6.41
N ILE A 36 -7.93 -5.92 5.46
CA ILE A 36 -6.86 -5.39 4.64
C ILE A 36 -5.94 -4.52 5.51
N HIS A 37 -4.63 -4.79 5.43
CA HIS A 37 -3.60 -3.97 6.04
C HIS A 37 -3.20 -2.84 5.09
N TYR A 38 -2.77 -3.19 3.87
CA TYR A 38 -2.48 -2.16 2.87
C TYR A 38 -2.66 -2.70 1.46
N LYS A 39 -2.84 -1.79 0.53
CA LYS A 39 -2.89 -2.05 -0.91
C LYS A 39 -1.90 -1.15 -1.60
N GLN A 40 -1.20 -1.70 -2.57
CA GLN A 40 -0.29 -0.94 -3.41
C GLN A 40 -0.23 -1.59 -4.78
N SER A 41 0.29 -0.86 -5.75
CA SER A 41 0.33 -1.32 -7.13
C SER A 41 1.73 -1.26 -7.69
N TYR A 42 2.00 -2.12 -8.67
CA TYR A 42 3.28 -2.19 -9.34
C TYR A 42 3.09 -2.11 -10.84
N ILE A 43 4.07 -1.55 -11.53
CA ILE A 43 4.24 -1.65 -12.96
C ILE A 43 5.68 -2.12 -13.20
N ASP A 44 5.84 -3.29 -13.81
CA ASP A 44 7.13 -3.87 -14.15
C ASP A 44 8.13 -3.80 -12.99
N ASP A 45 7.71 -4.35 -11.84
CA ASP A 45 8.50 -4.44 -10.60
C ASP A 45 8.71 -3.12 -9.86
N LYS A 46 8.12 -2.03 -10.32
CA LYS A 46 8.25 -0.73 -9.64
C LYS A 46 6.92 -0.32 -9.05
N LEU A 47 6.95 0.17 -7.82
CA LEU A 47 5.78 0.76 -7.19
C LEU A 47 5.28 1.91 -8.05
N HIS A 48 3.98 1.90 -8.39
CA HIS A 48 3.39 2.96 -9.20
C HIS A 48 1.91 3.06 -8.87
N GLY A 49 1.43 4.29 -8.69
CA GLY A 49 0.05 4.54 -8.37
C GLY A 49 -0.18 4.61 -6.88
N LYS A 50 -1.44 4.45 -6.48
CA LYS A 50 -1.89 4.72 -5.13
C LYS A 50 -1.49 3.63 -4.14
N LYS A 51 -1.12 4.05 -2.93
CA LYS A 51 -0.94 3.17 -1.79
C LYS A 51 -1.88 3.62 -0.68
N VAL A 52 -2.57 2.66 -0.07
CA VAL A 52 -3.50 2.90 1.03
C VAL A 52 -3.21 1.90 2.14
N SER A 53 -3.14 2.36 3.37
CA SER A 53 -2.93 1.50 4.53
C SER A 53 -4.01 1.73 5.57
N TYR A 54 -4.40 0.66 6.25
CA TYR A 54 -5.48 0.68 7.24
C TYR A 54 -4.99 0.19 8.58
N TYR A 55 -5.56 0.72 9.64
CA TYR A 55 -5.38 0.17 10.99
C TYR A 55 -6.13 -1.14 11.11
N GLN A 56 -5.86 -1.89 12.17
CA GLN A 56 -6.51 -3.20 12.37
C GLN A 56 -8.03 -3.09 12.51
N ASP A 57 -8.54 -1.96 12.96
CA ASP A 57 -9.98 -1.73 13.10
C ASP A 57 -10.64 -1.30 11.77
N GLY A 58 -9.86 -1.20 10.69
CA GLY A 58 -10.37 -0.83 9.37
C GLY A 58 -10.33 0.65 9.07
N THR A 59 -9.95 1.51 10.02
CA THR A 59 -9.84 2.94 9.73
C THR A 59 -8.60 3.23 8.91
N LEU A 60 -8.69 4.26 8.06
CA LEU A 60 -7.59 4.64 7.17
C LEU A 60 -6.41 5.16 7.99
N ALA A 61 -5.23 4.55 7.78
CA ALA A 61 -4.01 4.95 8.48
C ALA A 61 -3.21 5.95 7.68
N PHE A 62 -2.98 5.68 6.40
CA PHE A 62 -2.34 6.65 5.52
C PHE A 62 -2.64 6.33 4.07
N GLN A 63 -2.43 7.32 3.22
CA GLN A 63 -2.53 7.17 1.77
C GLN A 63 -1.52 8.05 1.08
N GLY A 64 -1.07 7.60 -0.08
CA GLY A 64 -0.13 8.32 -0.90
C GLY A 64 -0.04 7.68 -2.26
N SER A 65 0.90 8.12 -3.07
CA SER A 65 1.12 7.52 -4.38
C SER A 65 2.60 7.49 -4.72
N PHE A 66 2.91 6.62 -5.67
CA PHE A 66 4.25 6.47 -6.20
C PHE A 66 4.25 6.79 -7.68
N ASN A 67 5.36 7.30 -8.15
CA ASN A 67 5.63 7.48 -9.58
C ASN A 67 6.90 6.71 -9.89
N PHE A 68 6.74 5.51 -10.45
CA PHE A 68 7.83 4.59 -10.79
C PHE A 68 8.86 4.45 -9.67
N GLY A 69 8.37 4.05 -8.49
CA GLY A 69 9.19 3.76 -7.33
C GLY A 69 9.47 4.93 -6.41
N LYS A 70 9.11 6.13 -6.80
CA LYS A 70 9.37 7.34 -6.01
C LYS A 70 8.07 7.90 -5.47
N ARG A 71 8.10 8.35 -4.21
CA ARG A 71 6.92 8.99 -3.63
C ARG A 71 6.60 10.25 -4.42
N ASP A 72 5.31 10.47 -4.67
CA ASP A 72 4.86 11.60 -5.47
C ASP A 72 3.48 12.02 -4.99
N GLY A 73 3.26 13.34 -4.88
CA GLY A 73 2.00 13.90 -4.42
C GLY A 73 1.91 13.95 -2.91
N HIS A 74 0.69 14.10 -2.42
CA HIS A 74 0.45 14.22 -0.98
C HIS A 74 0.41 12.85 -0.32
N TRP A 75 1.17 12.70 0.76
CA TRP A 75 1.15 11.55 1.64
C TRP A 75 0.50 11.98 2.95
N ILE A 76 -0.67 11.46 3.22
CA ILE A 76 -1.51 11.92 4.32
C ILE A 76 -1.63 10.81 5.34
N TYR A 77 -1.33 11.13 6.59
CA TYR A 77 -1.37 10.19 7.70
C TYR A 77 -2.49 10.57 8.66
N PHE A 78 -3.20 9.56 9.14
CA PHE A 78 -4.36 9.74 10.01
C PHE A 78 -4.12 9.08 11.35
N SER A 79 -4.73 9.65 12.41
CA SER A 79 -4.78 8.98 13.70
C SER A 79 -5.82 7.86 13.65
N ASP A 80 -5.85 7.03 14.69
CA ASP A 80 -6.84 5.96 14.81
C ASP A 80 -8.27 6.49 14.95
N LYS A 81 -8.43 7.80 15.15
CA LYS A 81 -9.74 8.48 15.23
C LYS A 81 -10.10 9.22 13.95
N GLY A 82 -9.32 9.02 12.88
CA GLY A 82 -9.62 9.60 11.58
C GLY A 82 -9.16 11.03 11.38
N LYS A 83 -8.37 11.57 12.29
CA LYS A 83 -7.87 12.94 12.15
C LYS A 83 -6.54 12.95 11.40
N ILE A 84 -6.35 13.95 10.55
CA ILE A 84 -5.08 14.12 9.84
C ILE A 84 -4.02 14.56 10.86
N VAL A 85 -2.94 13.77 10.97
CA VAL A 85 -1.82 14.10 11.86
C VAL A 85 -0.59 14.54 11.08
N LYS A 86 -0.54 14.26 9.76
CA LYS A 86 0.60 14.65 8.95
C LYS A 86 0.20 14.69 7.48
N ASN A 87 0.65 15.70 6.76
CA ASN A 87 0.44 15.82 5.31
C ASN A 87 1.76 16.25 4.70
N ILE A 88 2.38 15.35 3.93
CA ILE A 88 3.70 15.57 3.36
C ILE A 88 3.57 15.58 1.85
N LEU A 89 4.10 16.59 1.20
CA LEU A 89 4.10 16.68 -0.25
C LEU A 89 5.46 16.26 -0.79
N TYR A 90 5.45 15.28 -1.71
CA TYR A 90 6.63 14.80 -2.41
C TYR A 90 6.53 15.05 -3.90
N LYS A 91 7.66 15.22 -4.54
CA LYS A 91 7.77 15.24 -5.99
C LYS A 91 8.98 14.43 -6.40
N ASN A 92 8.74 13.33 -7.13
CA ASN A 92 9.80 12.42 -7.59
C ASN A 92 10.72 11.98 -6.44
N GLY A 93 10.13 11.65 -5.29
CA GLY A 93 10.86 11.17 -4.12
C GLY A 93 11.42 12.25 -3.23
N LYS A 94 11.33 13.51 -3.63
CA LYS A 94 11.88 14.63 -2.85
C LYS A 94 10.80 15.26 -2.00
N LEU A 95 11.15 15.56 -0.76
CA LEU A 95 10.26 16.29 0.16
C LEU A 95 10.11 17.73 -0.32
N ILE A 96 8.86 18.15 -0.60
CA ILE A 96 8.56 19.52 -1.00
C ILE A 96 8.07 20.32 0.19
N SER A 97 7.14 19.75 0.96
CA SER A 97 6.63 20.44 2.15
C SER A 97 6.00 19.40 3.09
N SER A 98 5.88 19.79 4.35
CA SER A 98 5.29 18.93 5.35
C SER A 98 4.31 19.69 6.23
#